data_163c131831419aeeb23d2e18b8475ddf
#
_entry.id   163c131831419aeeb23d2e18b8475ddf
#
_cell.length_a   1.000
_cell.length_b   1.000
_cell.length_c   1.000
_cell.angle_alpha   90.00
_cell.angle_beta   90.00
_cell.angle_gamma   90.00
#
_symmetry.space_group_name_H-M   'P 1'
#
loop_
_entity.id
_entity.type
_entity.pdbx_description
1 polymer ?
#
loop_
_entity_poly.entity_id
_entity_poly.type
_entity_poly.pdbx_seq_one_letter_code
_entity_poly.pdbx_strand_id
1 'polypeptide(L)'
;KPQARAFAAARGFEKAATKKDSIGVCFCPMDYRSFLKKNLQSGFTTTGIERGKFVDEKGDFIAWHDGYPFYTIGQRRGLGIDLNRAVFVKEIWPAENKIVLSSLQALEKTEMWLKDWNIIDEPRLFGHDDIIVKIRYRKQANHCEVRLTTEGLLHLRLLEPLTAVAPGQAAAFYKDGLLLGGGIITM
;
A
#
# COMPACT_ATOMS: atom_id res chain seq x y z
N LYS A 1 22.19 -0.97 11.62
CA LYS A 1 22.50 -2.37 11.23
C LYS A 1 24.01 -2.68 11.24
N PRO A 2 24.95 -1.88 10.63
CA PRO A 2 26.39 -2.21 10.67
C PRO A 2 26.93 -2.35 12.09
N GLN A 3 26.59 -1.45 12.99
CA GLN A 3 27.01 -1.52 14.41
C GLN A 3 26.49 -2.78 15.12
N ALA A 4 25.23 -3.18 14.87
CA ALA A 4 24.67 -4.39 15.46
C ALA A 4 25.38 -5.64 14.94
N ARG A 5 25.78 -5.68 13.65
CA ARG A 5 26.55 -6.76 13.07
C ARG A 5 27.97 -6.83 13.61
N ALA A 6 28.65 -5.69 13.77
CA ALA A 6 29.97 -5.61 14.39
C ALA A 6 29.93 -6.10 15.84
N PHE A 7 28.90 -5.71 16.59
CA PHE A 7 28.68 -6.18 17.97
C PHE A 7 28.43 -7.69 18.04
N ALA A 8 27.65 -8.25 17.13
CA ALA A 8 27.42 -9.69 17.04
C ALA A 8 28.71 -10.46 16.72
N ALA A 9 29.49 -9.96 15.74
CA ALA A 9 30.79 -10.56 15.39
C ALA A 9 31.78 -10.55 16.58
N ALA A 10 31.89 -9.41 17.26
CA ALA A 10 32.76 -9.28 18.43
C ALA A 10 32.41 -10.23 19.59
N ARG A 11 31.16 -10.75 19.59
CA ARG A 11 30.66 -11.73 20.58
C ARG A 11 30.65 -13.18 20.06
N GLY A 12 31.25 -13.47 18.93
CA GLY A 12 31.35 -14.81 18.35
C GLY A 12 30.09 -15.26 17.58
N PHE A 13 29.11 -14.36 17.34
CA PHE A 13 27.91 -14.68 16.55
C PHE A 13 28.12 -14.40 15.05
N GLU A 14 29.16 -15.01 14.45
CA GLU A 14 29.52 -14.73 13.06
C GLU A 14 28.43 -15.03 12.05
N LYS A 15 27.69 -16.14 12.24
CA LYS A 15 26.53 -16.46 11.37
C LYS A 15 25.44 -15.36 11.38
N ALA A 16 25.18 -14.76 12.53
CA ALA A 16 24.23 -13.66 12.66
C ALA A 16 24.76 -12.37 12.05
N ALA A 17 26.05 -12.09 12.23
CA ALA A 17 26.73 -10.92 11.68
C ALA A 17 26.79 -10.91 10.15
N THR A 18 26.95 -12.08 9.51
CA THR A 18 27.11 -12.23 8.05
C THR A 18 25.81 -12.57 7.33
N LYS A 19 24.74 -12.96 8.05
CA LYS A 19 23.45 -13.32 7.44
C LYS A 19 22.88 -12.16 6.62
N LYS A 20 22.48 -12.43 5.38
CA LYS A 20 21.74 -11.46 4.55
C LYS A 20 20.43 -11.08 5.21
N ASP A 21 20.07 -9.80 5.09
CA ASP A 21 18.76 -9.34 5.56
C ASP A 21 17.64 -10.02 4.76
N SER A 22 16.60 -10.47 5.46
CA SER A 22 15.38 -10.95 4.81
C SER A 22 14.64 -9.75 4.22
N ILE A 23 14.48 -9.73 2.89
CA ILE A 23 13.82 -8.65 2.16
C ILE A 23 12.35 -9.02 1.83
N GLY A 24 11.97 -10.28 2.01
CA GLY A 24 10.63 -10.81 1.75
C GLY A 24 9.97 -11.39 2.98
N VAL A 25 8.73 -11.82 2.81
CA VAL A 25 8.00 -12.56 3.85
C VAL A 25 8.52 -14.00 3.93
N CYS A 26 8.70 -14.51 5.15
CA CYS A 26 9.35 -15.80 5.40
C CYS A 26 8.64 -17.02 4.77
N PHE A 27 7.34 -16.90 4.48
CA PHE A 27 6.54 -17.95 3.85
C PHE A 27 6.47 -17.84 2.30
N CYS A 28 7.14 -16.86 1.70
CA CYS A 28 7.19 -16.66 0.26
C CYS A 28 8.65 -16.73 -0.23
N PRO A 29 9.25 -17.94 -0.34
CA PRO A 29 10.67 -18.10 -0.69
C PRO A 29 10.98 -17.76 -2.15
N MET A 30 9.94 -17.74 -3.00
CA MET A 30 10.02 -17.40 -4.42
C MET A 30 9.37 -16.04 -4.68
N ASP A 31 8.80 -15.83 -5.86
CA ASP A 31 8.02 -14.64 -6.14
C ASP A 31 6.58 -14.76 -5.60
N TYR A 32 5.99 -13.63 -5.24
CA TYR A 32 4.64 -13.59 -4.67
C TYR A 32 3.55 -14.08 -5.65
N ARG A 33 3.77 -13.99 -6.96
CA ARG A 33 2.80 -14.45 -7.97
C ARG A 33 2.68 -15.97 -7.95
N SER A 34 3.81 -16.68 -7.88
CA SER A 34 3.84 -18.14 -7.73
C SER A 34 3.19 -18.58 -6.42
N PHE A 35 3.47 -17.87 -5.32
CA PHE A 35 2.82 -18.11 -4.04
C PHE A 35 1.30 -17.92 -4.12
N LEU A 36 0.84 -16.80 -4.68
CA LEU A 36 -0.59 -16.54 -4.86
C LEU A 36 -1.26 -17.60 -5.74
N LYS A 37 -0.68 -17.93 -6.90
CA LYS A 37 -1.23 -18.99 -7.79
C LYS A 37 -1.42 -20.31 -7.05
N LYS A 38 -0.43 -20.74 -6.27
CA LYS A 38 -0.49 -21.98 -5.49
C LYS A 38 -1.59 -21.96 -4.43
N ASN A 39 -1.72 -20.86 -3.69
CA ASN A 39 -2.67 -20.75 -2.58
C ASN A 39 -4.11 -20.46 -3.06
N LEU A 40 -4.28 -19.74 -4.15
CA LEU A 40 -5.58 -19.48 -4.75
C LEU A 40 -6.17 -20.74 -5.40
N GLN A 41 -5.34 -21.65 -5.96
CA GLN A 41 -5.78 -22.94 -6.46
C GLN A 41 -6.22 -23.92 -5.37
N SER A 42 -5.78 -23.73 -4.12
CA SER A 42 -6.11 -24.59 -2.97
C SER A 42 -7.38 -24.19 -2.20
N GLY A 43 -8.25 -23.33 -2.74
CA GLY A 43 -9.61 -23.14 -2.20
C GLY A 43 -9.92 -21.77 -1.58
N PHE A 44 -9.02 -20.78 -1.64
CA PHE A 44 -9.28 -19.45 -1.04
C PHE A 44 -10.08 -18.49 -1.92
N THR A 45 -10.22 -18.71 -3.17
CA THR A 45 -11.12 -18.15 -4.20
C THR A 45 -10.49 -18.35 -5.57
N THR A 46 -11.18 -19.00 -6.48
CA THR A 46 -10.73 -19.18 -7.87
C THR A 46 -11.04 -17.98 -8.76
N THR A 47 -11.79 -17.02 -8.24
CA THR A 47 -12.20 -15.83 -8.99
C THR A 47 -11.02 -14.85 -9.12
N GLY A 48 -10.71 -14.51 -10.37
CA GLY A 48 -9.77 -13.43 -10.67
C GLY A 48 -8.33 -13.82 -11.01
N ILE A 49 -7.99 -15.13 -11.00
CA ILE A 49 -6.70 -15.62 -11.54
C ILE A 49 -6.72 -15.75 -13.06
N GLU A 50 -7.92 -15.69 -13.64
CA GLU A 50 -8.11 -15.75 -15.08
C GLU A 50 -7.64 -14.46 -15.76
N ARG A 51 -7.37 -14.56 -17.05
CA ARG A 51 -6.97 -13.42 -17.87
C ARG A 51 -8.05 -12.34 -17.83
N GLY A 52 -7.70 -11.16 -17.37
CA GLY A 52 -8.58 -9.99 -17.29
C GLY A 52 -8.13 -8.86 -18.21
N LYS A 53 -8.82 -7.73 -18.14
CA LYS A 53 -8.59 -6.59 -19.05
C LYS A 53 -8.02 -5.39 -18.31
N PHE A 54 -6.94 -4.83 -18.83
CA PHE A 54 -6.61 -3.43 -18.58
C PHE A 54 -7.51 -2.55 -19.44
N VAL A 55 -8.10 -1.55 -18.82
CA VAL A 55 -8.95 -0.57 -19.48
C VAL A 55 -8.50 0.85 -19.10
N ASP A 56 -8.89 1.83 -19.89
CA ASP A 56 -8.72 3.23 -19.52
C ASP A 56 -9.89 3.74 -18.62
N GLU A 57 -9.88 5.03 -18.29
CA GLU A 57 -10.93 5.65 -17.46
C GLU A 57 -12.31 5.69 -18.12
N LYS A 58 -12.39 5.49 -19.43
CA LYS A 58 -13.66 5.40 -20.18
C LYS A 58 -14.17 3.96 -20.29
N GLY A 59 -13.33 2.98 -19.86
CA GLY A 59 -13.61 1.57 -20.01
C GLY A 59 -13.10 0.95 -21.30
N ASP A 60 -12.38 1.72 -22.12
CA ASP A 60 -11.83 1.24 -23.40
C ASP A 60 -10.68 0.25 -23.15
N PHE A 61 -10.66 -0.82 -23.91
CA PHE A 61 -9.68 -1.89 -23.79
C PHE A 61 -8.26 -1.40 -24.16
N ILE A 62 -7.30 -1.69 -23.28
CA ILE A 62 -5.87 -1.40 -23.50
C ILE A 62 -5.10 -2.68 -23.80
N ALA A 63 -5.18 -3.67 -22.90
CA ALA A 63 -4.41 -4.90 -22.98
C ALA A 63 -5.01 -5.99 -22.05
N TRP A 64 -4.43 -7.18 -22.11
CA TRP A 64 -4.78 -8.28 -21.20
C TRP A 64 -3.81 -8.33 -20.01
N HIS A 65 -4.30 -8.78 -18.84
CA HIS A 65 -3.49 -9.08 -17.66
C HIS A 65 -3.76 -10.50 -17.13
N ASP A 66 -2.87 -11.01 -16.27
CA ASP A 66 -2.90 -12.39 -15.75
C ASP A 66 -3.87 -12.62 -14.59
N GLY A 67 -4.69 -11.63 -14.24
CA GLY A 67 -5.62 -11.67 -13.11
C GLY A 67 -5.39 -10.49 -12.16
N TYR A 68 -6.48 -9.88 -11.70
CA TYR A 68 -6.44 -8.68 -10.87
C TYR A 68 -5.65 -8.85 -9.54
N PRO A 69 -5.59 -10.04 -8.88
CA PRO A 69 -4.87 -10.18 -7.61
C PRO A 69 -3.37 -9.94 -7.70
N PHE A 70 -2.81 -9.92 -8.92
CA PHE A 70 -1.39 -9.68 -9.14
C PHE A 70 -1.03 -8.20 -9.25
N TYR A 71 -1.99 -7.31 -9.05
CA TYR A 71 -1.81 -5.87 -9.24
C TYR A 71 -2.24 -5.09 -8.00
N THR A 72 -1.68 -3.91 -7.83
CA THR A 72 -1.94 -3.04 -6.68
C THR A 72 -2.14 -1.60 -7.16
N ILE A 73 -3.06 -0.87 -6.54
CA ILE A 73 -3.28 0.55 -6.83
C ILE A 73 -1.96 1.33 -6.69
N GLY A 74 -1.68 2.16 -7.69
CA GLY A 74 -0.43 2.92 -7.82
C GLY A 74 0.74 2.14 -8.43
N GLN A 75 0.54 0.89 -8.84
CA GLN A 75 1.58 0.11 -9.51
C GLN A 75 1.84 0.67 -10.91
N ARG A 76 3.13 0.91 -11.21
CA ARG A 76 3.63 1.33 -12.54
C ARG A 76 4.40 0.22 -13.25
N ARG A 77 5.21 -0.55 -12.49
CA ARG A 77 6.12 -1.57 -13.07
C ARG A 77 5.47 -2.95 -13.06
N GLY A 78 5.89 -3.80 -13.99
CA GLY A 78 5.40 -5.19 -14.05
C GLY A 78 3.96 -5.32 -14.51
N LEU A 79 3.45 -4.33 -15.28
CA LEU A 79 2.15 -4.41 -15.92
C LEU A 79 2.16 -5.33 -17.17
N GLY A 80 3.34 -5.57 -17.76
CA GLY A 80 3.47 -6.41 -18.96
C GLY A 80 2.92 -5.73 -20.24
N ILE A 81 2.80 -4.41 -20.23
CA ILE A 81 2.34 -3.61 -21.36
C ILE A 81 3.40 -2.58 -21.71
N ASP A 82 3.53 -2.29 -22.99
CA ASP A 82 4.38 -1.22 -23.51
C ASP A 82 3.48 -0.15 -24.13
N LEU A 83 3.45 1.01 -23.46
CA LEU A 83 2.71 2.18 -23.89
C LEU A 83 3.69 3.36 -23.95
N ASN A 84 3.57 4.20 -24.97
CA ASN A 84 4.43 5.39 -25.15
C ASN A 84 4.26 6.45 -24.04
N ARG A 85 3.60 6.11 -22.94
CA ARG A 85 3.37 6.96 -21.78
C ARG A 85 3.44 6.17 -20.49
N ALA A 86 3.76 6.85 -19.37
CA ALA A 86 3.69 6.25 -18.06
C ALA A 86 2.22 6.07 -17.63
N VAL A 87 1.84 4.85 -17.27
CA VAL A 87 0.52 4.52 -16.74
C VAL A 87 0.64 3.83 -15.39
N PHE A 88 -0.41 3.97 -14.59
CA PHE A 88 -0.49 3.47 -13.23
C PHE A 88 -1.83 2.76 -13.02
N VAL A 89 -1.86 1.75 -12.18
CA VAL A 89 -3.11 1.13 -11.72
C VAL A 89 -3.86 2.17 -10.88
N LYS A 90 -4.99 2.64 -11.39
CA LYS A 90 -5.87 3.59 -10.68
C LYS A 90 -6.90 2.87 -9.82
N GLU A 91 -7.59 1.90 -10.41
CA GLU A 91 -8.65 1.15 -9.77
C GLU A 91 -8.56 -0.33 -10.14
N ILE A 92 -9.11 -1.19 -9.30
CA ILE A 92 -9.28 -2.61 -9.55
C ILE A 92 -10.76 -2.93 -9.36
N TRP A 93 -11.36 -3.55 -10.35
CA TRP A 93 -12.76 -4.01 -10.34
C TRP A 93 -12.80 -5.54 -10.31
N PRO A 94 -12.79 -6.15 -9.11
CA PRO A 94 -12.67 -7.59 -8.96
C PRO A 94 -13.80 -8.37 -9.62
N ALA A 95 -15.04 -7.87 -9.51
CA ALA A 95 -16.22 -8.54 -10.06
C ALA A 95 -16.17 -8.69 -11.59
N GLU A 96 -15.50 -7.77 -12.28
CA GLU A 96 -15.38 -7.75 -13.74
C GLU A 96 -14.00 -8.23 -14.23
N ASN A 97 -13.10 -8.53 -13.30
CA ASN A 97 -11.69 -8.84 -13.57
C ASN A 97 -11.05 -7.77 -14.47
N LYS A 98 -11.32 -6.48 -14.15
CA LYS A 98 -10.81 -5.32 -14.86
C LYS A 98 -9.89 -4.49 -13.97
N ILE A 99 -8.91 -3.87 -14.58
CA ILE A 99 -7.97 -2.94 -13.96
C ILE A 99 -7.96 -1.66 -14.78
N VAL A 100 -8.30 -0.55 -14.14
CA VAL A 100 -8.29 0.78 -14.75
C VAL A 100 -6.88 1.35 -14.67
N LEU A 101 -6.34 1.76 -15.81
CA LEU A 101 -5.05 2.44 -15.91
C LEU A 101 -5.24 3.92 -16.17
N SER A 102 -4.43 4.75 -15.52
CA SER A 102 -4.46 6.20 -15.71
C SER A 102 -3.10 6.86 -15.50
N SER A 103 -3.06 8.19 -15.59
CA SER A 103 -1.88 9.00 -15.26
C SER A 103 -1.64 9.03 -13.74
N LEU A 104 -0.45 9.45 -13.32
CA LEU A 104 -0.13 9.61 -11.89
C LEU A 104 -1.04 10.64 -11.21
N GLN A 105 -1.34 11.74 -11.91
CA GLN A 105 -2.21 12.81 -11.41
C GLN A 105 -3.63 12.33 -11.10
N ALA A 106 -4.16 11.42 -11.91
CA ALA A 106 -5.48 10.85 -11.66
C ALA A 106 -5.56 9.94 -10.41
N LEU A 107 -4.42 9.64 -9.78
CA LEU A 107 -4.33 8.89 -8.53
C LEU A 107 -4.20 9.80 -7.30
N GLU A 108 -4.15 11.11 -7.48
CA GLU A 108 -4.07 12.07 -6.39
C GLU A 108 -5.36 12.10 -5.58
N LYS A 109 -5.21 12.01 -4.28
CA LYS A 109 -6.29 12.12 -3.29
C LYS A 109 -5.93 13.20 -2.28
N THR A 110 -6.91 14.00 -1.92
CA THR A 110 -6.80 15.02 -0.86
C THR A 110 -7.49 14.58 0.43
N GLU A 111 -8.20 13.46 0.36
CA GLU A 111 -8.94 12.90 1.48
C GLU A 111 -8.79 11.38 1.54
N MET A 112 -8.90 10.81 2.73
CA MET A 112 -9.03 9.38 2.95
C MET A 112 -9.76 9.09 4.25
N TRP A 113 -10.30 7.87 4.36
CA TRP A 113 -10.99 7.39 5.56
C TRP A 113 -10.27 6.17 6.11
N LEU A 114 -10.21 6.05 7.44
CA LEU A 114 -9.66 4.90 8.12
C LEU A 114 -10.70 4.22 8.98
N LYS A 115 -10.71 2.91 8.96
CA LYS A 115 -11.44 2.03 9.87
C LYS A 115 -10.45 1.24 10.74
N ASP A 116 -10.96 0.48 11.69
CA ASP A 116 -10.16 -0.40 12.57
C ASP A 116 -8.96 0.35 13.14
N TRP A 117 -9.19 1.59 13.58
CA TRP A 117 -8.16 2.47 14.07
C TRP A 117 -7.84 2.25 15.55
N ASN A 118 -6.61 2.55 15.92
CA ASN A 118 -6.14 2.59 17.29
C ASN A 118 -5.33 3.86 17.52
N ILE A 119 -5.76 4.71 18.43
CA ILE A 119 -5.11 5.97 18.78
C ILE A 119 -4.50 5.86 20.18
N ILE A 120 -3.24 6.22 20.29
CA ILE A 120 -2.44 6.18 21.51
C ILE A 120 -2.56 7.50 22.27
N ASP A 121 -2.61 8.62 21.54
CA ASP A 121 -2.63 9.97 22.12
C ASP A 121 -3.63 10.84 21.36
N GLU A 122 -4.89 10.80 21.77
CA GLU A 122 -5.98 11.57 21.16
C GLU A 122 -5.80 13.08 21.27
N PRO A 123 -5.41 13.66 22.43
CA PRO A 123 -5.21 15.09 22.56
C PRO A 123 -4.17 15.68 21.60
N ARG A 124 -3.16 14.90 21.23
CA ARG A 124 -2.14 15.32 20.27
C ARG A 124 -2.54 15.10 18.82
N LEU A 125 -3.53 14.24 18.56
CA LEU A 125 -3.97 13.91 17.21
C LEU A 125 -5.04 14.88 16.71
N PHE A 126 -6.10 15.09 17.52
CA PHE A 126 -7.27 15.83 17.07
C PHE A 126 -7.09 17.34 17.24
N GLY A 127 -7.60 18.11 16.27
CA GLY A 127 -7.55 19.58 16.31
C GLY A 127 -6.21 20.20 15.88
N HIS A 128 -5.33 19.40 15.28
CA HIS A 128 -4.03 19.82 14.79
C HIS A 128 -3.91 19.59 13.29
N ASP A 129 -3.16 20.45 12.59
CA ASP A 129 -2.86 20.38 11.15
C ASP A 129 -1.40 19.98 10.86
N ASP A 130 -0.58 19.88 11.90
CA ASP A 130 0.83 19.47 11.84
C ASP A 130 1.03 17.95 12.02
N ILE A 131 -0.06 17.17 11.92
CA ILE A 131 -0.01 15.72 11.96
C ILE A 131 0.55 15.18 10.64
N ILE A 132 1.54 14.31 10.73
CA ILE A 132 2.11 13.62 9.57
C ILE A 132 1.45 12.25 9.45
N VAL A 133 0.81 11.98 8.30
CA VAL A 133 0.34 10.65 7.96
C VAL A 133 1.33 9.93 7.06
N LYS A 134 1.61 8.66 7.37
CA LYS A 134 2.43 7.76 6.54
C LYS A 134 1.62 6.53 6.14
N ILE A 135 1.47 6.32 4.84
CA ILE A 135 0.79 5.14 4.27
C ILE A 135 1.79 4.15 3.65
N ARG A 136 3.07 4.48 3.65
CA ARG A 136 4.18 3.68 3.10
C ARG A 136 5.46 3.94 3.86
N TYR A 137 6.38 2.98 3.80
CA TYR A 137 7.70 3.08 4.44
C TYR A 137 8.59 4.23 3.91
N ARG A 138 8.43 4.66 2.66
CA ARG A 138 9.26 5.72 2.06
C ARG A 138 8.86 7.09 2.59
N LYS A 139 9.86 8.00 2.68
CA LYS A 139 9.78 9.40 3.13
C LYS A 139 8.71 10.20 2.37
N GLN A 140 7.46 10.02 2.71
CA GLN A 140 6.40 10.98 2.40
C GLN A 140 5.91 11.48 3.75
N ALA A 141 6.25 12.70 4.08
CA ALA A 141 5.64 13.42 5.17
C ALA A 141 4.47 14.19 4.57
N ASN A 142 3.26 13.68 4.69
CA ASN A 142 2.06 14.37 4.25
C ASN A 142 1.35 14.89 5.49
N HIS A 143 1.24 16.20 5.60
CA HIS A 143 0.47 16.81 6.67
C HIS A 143 -1.02 16.60 6.46
N CYS A 144 -1.74 16.40 7.56
CA CYS A 144 -3.18 16.19 7.51
C CYS A 144 -3.86 16.70 8.78
N GLU A 145 -5.14 17.00 8.63
CA GLU A 145 -6.09 17.10 9.74
C GLU A 145 -6.83 15.78 9.89
N VAL A 146 -7.05 15.37 11.13
CA VAL A 146 -7.77 14.13 11.45
C VAL A 146 -9.04 14.47 12.22
N ARG A 147 -10.17 13.90 11.81
CA ARG A 147 -11.47 14.06 12.47
C ARG A 147 -12.16 12.72 12.63
N LEU A 148 -12.83 12.52 13.75
CA LEU A 148 -13.71 11.37 13.94
C LEU A 148 -15.08 11.68 13.31
N THR A 149 -15.57 10.79 12.46
CA THR A 149 -16.91 10.90 11.87
C THR A 149 -17.97 10.31 12.79
N THR A 150 -19.23 10.66 12.55
CA THR A 150 -20.40 10.11 13.26
C THR A 150 -20.55 8.60 13.05
N GLU A 151 -19.98 8.06 11.99
CA GLU A 151 -19.98 6.63 11.64
C GLU A 151 -18.82 5.86 12.28
N GLY A 152 -17.98 6.51 13.09
CA GLY A 152 -16.85 5.89 13.76
C GLY A 152 -15.60 5.70 12.89
N LEU A 153 -15.54 6.33 11.73
CA LEU A 153 -14.34 6.36 10.87
C LEU A 153 -13.48 7.57 11.21
N LEU A 154 -12.17 7.46 10.97
CA LEU A 154 -11.32 8.64 10.93
C LEU A 154 -11.33 9.20 9.51
N HIS A 155 -11.72 10.45 9.35
CA HIS A 155 -11.59 11.22 8.12
C HIS A 155 -10.31 12.04 8.18
N LEU A 156 -9.49 11.92 7.15
CA LEU A 156 -8.26 12.67 6.97
C LEU A 156 -8.40 13.65 5.81
N ARG A 157 -8.14 14.91 6.07
CA ARG A 157 -7.94 15.92 5.04
C ARG A 157 -6.44 16.18 4.89
N LEU A 158 -5.90 15.84 3.73
CA LEU A 158 -4.49 16.02 3.41
C LEU A 158 -4.23 17.46 2.98
N LEU A 159 -3.17 18.09 3.48
CA LEU A 159 -2.79 19.44 3.07
C LEU A 159 -2.12 19.46 1.70
N GLU A 160 -1.53 18.33 1.30
CA GLU A 160 -0.97 18.11 -0.03
C GLU A 160 -1.55 16.83 -0.64
N PRO A 161 -1.81 16.78 -1.96
CA PRO A 161 -2.31 15.58 -2.60
C PRO A 161 -1.37 14.38 -2.41
N LEU A 162 -1.92 13.23 -2.10
CA LEU A 162 -1.19 11.99 -1.94
C LEU A 162 -1.59 10.98 -3.01
N THR A 163 -0.61 10.45 -3.74
CA THR A 163 -0.86 9.45 -4.77
C THR A 163 -0.90 8.04 -4.20
N ALA A 164 -1.66 7.17 -4.88
CA ALA A 164 -1.72 5.75 -4.59
C ALA A 164 -2.17 5.40 -3.16
N VAL A 165 -3.16 6.12 -2.67
CA VAL A 165 -3.96 5.74 -1.49
C VAL A 165 -4.73 4.48 -1.86
N ALA A 166 -4.43 3.38 -1.18
CA ALA A 166 -5.02 2.08 -1.50
C ALA A 166 -5.79 1.52 -0.30
N PRO A 167 -7.07 1.17 -0.46
CA PRO A 167 -7.84 0.49 0.58
C PRO A 167 -7.17 -0.80 1.06
N GLY A 168 -7.30 -1.09 2.34
CA GLY A 168 -6.67 -2.24 2.99
C GLY A 168 -5.22 -2.01 3.45
N GLN A 169 -4.58 -0.90 3.07
CA GLN A 169 -3.28 -0.52 3.61
C GLN A 169 -3.42 0.21 4.94
N ALA A 170 -2.39 0.10 5.79
CA ALA A 170 -2.32 0.84 7.04
C ALA A 170 -1.85 2.28 6.80
N ALA A 171 -2.46 3.22 7.54
CA ALA A 171 -1.98 4.58 7.71
C ALA A 171 -1.56 4.80 9.16
N ALA A 172 -0.42 5.45 9.40
CA ALA A 172 0.09 5.73 10.73
C ALA A 172 0.32 7.23 10.91
N PHE A 173 -0.05 7.76 12.08
CA PHE A 173 0.03 9.16 12.45
C PHE A 173 1.27 9.43 13.29
N TYR A 174 1.95 10.51 12.97
CA TYR A 174 3.13 10.97 13.69
C TYR A 174 3.05 12.47 13.98
N LYS A 175 3.57 12.87 15.13
CA LYS A 175 3.86 14.26 15.49
C LYS A 175 5.17 14.29 16.28
N ASP A 176 6.07 15.20 15.95
CA ASP A 176 7.40 15.34 16.60
C ASP A 176 8.20 14.02 16.67
N GLY A 177 8.03 13.16 15.65
CA GLY A 177 8.68 11.85 15.59
C GLY A 177 8.02 10.76 16.46
N LEU A 178 6.98 11.07 17.22
CA LEU A 178 6.21 10.13 18.03
C LEU A 178 5.07 9.51 17.21
N LEU A 179 4.85 8.23 17.37
CA LEU A 179 3.68 7.53 16.82
C LEU A 179 2.46 7.84 17.68
N LEU A 180 1.43 8.41 17.09
CA LEU A 180 0.16 8.74 17.77
C LEU A 180 -0.93 7.68 17.58
N GLY A 181 -0.78 6.82 16.60
CA GLY A 181 -1.77 5.81 16.26
C GLY A 181 -1.84 5.53 14.76
N GLY A 182 -2.92 4.90 14.32
CA GLY A 182 -3.18 4.60 12.94
C GLY A 182 -4.46 3.83 12.71
N GLY A 183 -4.70 3.41 11.47
CA GLY A 183 -5.85 2.61 11.08
C GLY A 183 -5.69 2.03 9.68
N ILE A 184 -6.72 1.35 9.22
CA ILE A 184 -6.76 0.73 7.89
C ILE A 184 -7.53 1.64 6.93
N ILE A 185 -6.90 1.98 5.81
CA ILE A 185 -7.51 2.81 4.77
C ILE A 185 -8.75 2.10 4.22
N THR A 186 -9.86 2.85 4.17
CA THR A 186 -11.11 2.43 3.53
C THR A 186 -11.54 3.49 2.50
N MET A 187 -12.62 3.30 1.81
CA MET A 187 -13.20 4.28 0.88
C MET A 187 -14.45 4.87 1.49
#